data_6570b1222c12dc5d0e81c84993b12f36
#
_entry.id   6570b1222c12dc5d0e81c84993b12f36
#
_cell.length_a   1.000
_cell.length_b   1.000
_cell.length_c   1.000
_cell.angle_alpha   90.00
_cell.angle_beta   90.00
_cell.angle_gamma   90.00
#
_symmetry.space_group_name_H-M   'P 1'
#
loop_
_entity.id
_entity.type
_entity.pdbx_description
1 polymer ?
#
loop_
_entity_poly.entity_id
_entity_poly.type
_entity_poly.pdbx_seq_one_letter_code
_entity_poly.pdbx_strand_id
1 'polypeptide(L)'
;MPEHEGISLKTLVEHLHLEIAYQATDYEQVHLTVADISRPGLQLAGFMEHFEPLRLQVIGNAESCYIANLTPEERIESYSRIFAQRFPAMLVARDLPVDDECLAVAKKYDVSILRTDAATGQIVTEVTAFLKVALAPSITRHGVLMEIYGEGLLLIGESGIG
;
A
#
# COMPACT_ATOMS: atom_id res chain seq x y z
N MET A 1 -17.31 -12.59 14.10
CA MET A 1 -16.07 -11.81 13.92
C MET A 1 -16.38 -10.70 12.96
N PRO A 2 -16.20 -9.43 13.33
CA PRO A 2 -16.23 -8.40 12.31
C PRO A 2 -15.06 -8.69 11.36
N GLU A 3 -15.37 -8.94 10.11
CA GLU A 3 -14.38 -8.94 9.05
C GLU A 3 -13.75 -7.55 9.08
N HIS A 4 -12.46 -7.48 9.33
CA HIS A 4 -11.73 -6.24 9.13
C HIS A 4 -11.72 -6.00 7.62
N GLU A 5 -12.71 -5.26 7.16
CA GLU A 5 -12.72 -4.69 5.83
C GLU A 5 -11.53 -3.76 5.73
N GLY A 6 -10.35 -4.17 5.42
CA GLY A 6 -9.15 -3.36 5.25
C GLY A 6 -9.34 -1.84 5.15
N ILE A 7 -8.33 -1.13 4.83
CA ILE A 7 -8.42 0.31 4.56
C ILE A 7 -8.53 0.54 3.05
N SER A 8 -9.41 1.44 2.60
CA SER A 8 -9.54 1.71 1.17
C SER A 8 -8.26 2.31 0.60
N LEU A 9 -7.91 1.93 -0.62
CA LEU A 9 -6.79 2.52 -1.35
C LEU A 9 -6.94 4.04 -1.45
N LYS A 10 -8.17 4.51 -1.68
CA LYS A 10 -8.49 5.93 -1.73
C LYS A 10 -8.09 6.66 -0.44
N THR A 11 -8.37 6.08 0.72
CA THR A 11 -7.98 6.66 2.02
C THR A 11 -6.47 6.80 2.14
N LEU A 12 -5.70 5.77 1.74
CA LEU A 12 -4.23 5.85 1.72
C LEU A 12 -3.75 6.96 0.80
N VAL A 13 -4.28 7.04 -0.41
CA VAL A 13 -3.91 8.06 -1.41
C VAL A 13 -4.17 9.47 -0.88
N GLU A 14 -5.32 9.70 -0.27
CA GLU A 14 -5.68 11.00 0.29
C GLU A 14 -4.81 11.35 1.51
N HIS A 15 -4.56 10.40 2.40
CA HIS A 15 -3.74 10.62 3.61
C HIS A 15 -2.30 10.98 3.29
N LEU A 16 -1.70 10.30 2.34
CA LEU A 16 -0.29 10.50 1.95
C LEU A 16 -0.13 11.45 0.75
N HIS A 17 -1.20 12.04 0.25
CA HIS A 17 -1.20 12.96 -0.90
C HIS A 17 -0.49 12.38 -2.13
N LEU A 18 -0.79 11.12 -2.46
CA LEU A 18 -0.20 10.45 -3.60
C LEU A 18 -0.82 10.93 -4.91
N GLU A 19 -0.01 11.03 -5.95
CA GLU A 19 -0.47 11.29 -7.31
C GLU A 19 -1.01 10.00 -7.92
N ILE A 20 -2.10 10.08 -8.68
CA ILE A 20 -2.65 8.95 -9.44
C ILE A 20 -2.19 9.06 -10.88
N ALA A 21 -1.26 8.20 -11.30
CA ALA A 21 -0.80 8.12 -12.68
C ALA A 21 -1.77 7.34 -13.57
N TYR A 22 -2.36 6.30 -13.04
CA TYR A 22 -3.47 5.56 -13.65
C TYR A 22 -4.45 5.10 -12.58
N GLN A 23 -5.73 5.34 -12.78
CA GLN A 23 -6.78 4.93 -11.87
C GLN A 23 -7.54 3.74 -12.45
N ALA A 24 -7.50 2.60 -11.75
CA ALA A 24 -8.28 1.42 -12.11
C ALA A 24 -9.79 1.69 -11.99
N THR A 25 -10.59 0.92 -12.72
CA THR A 25 -12.05 1.07 -12.69
C THR A 25 -12.65 0.74 -11.33
N ASP A 26 -12.02 -0.17 -10.58
CA ASP A 26 -12.42 -0.59 -9.24
C ASP A 26 -11.67 0.16 -8.12
N TYR A 27 -11.01 1.27 -8.41
CA TYR A 27 -10.17 2.02 -7.47
C TYR A 27 -10.84 2.27 -6.12
N GLU A 28 -12.11 2.62 -6.11
CA GLU A 28 -12.85 2.92 -4.87
C GLU A 28 -13.22 1.67 -4.07
N GLN A 29 -13.19 0.49 -4.69
CA GLN A 29 -13.49 -0.80 -4.06
C GLN A 29 -12.23 -1.53 -3.60
N VAL A 30 -11.04 -1.09 -4.00
CA VAL A 30 -9.78 -1.72 -3.61
C VAL A 30 -9.48 -1.41 -2.13
N HIS A 31 -9.19 -2.46 -1.37
CA HIS A 31 -8.85 -2.36 0.05
C HIS A 31 -7.48 -3.00 0.32
N LEU A 32 -6.74 -2.38 1.22
CA LEU A 32 -5.48 -2.91 1.75
C LEU A 32 -5.79 -3.65 3.04
N THR A 33 -5.41 -4.91 3.11
CA THR A 33 -5.71 -5.80 4.22
C THR A 33 -4.48 -6.19 5.01
N VAL A 34 -3.29 -5.88 4.50
CA VAL A 34 -2.00 -6.16 5.15
C VAL A 34 -1.15 -4.89 5.20
N ALA A 35 -0.40 -4.72 6.28
CA ALA A 35 0.43 -3.54 6.49
C ALA A 35 1.77 -3.61 5.77
N ASP A 36 2.26 -4.80 5.47
CA ASP A 36 3.54 -4.98 4.79
C ASP A 36 3.45 -4.56 3.32
N ILE A 37 4.51 -3.96 2.83
CA ILE A 37 4.68 -3.62 1.41
C ILE A 37 5.69 -4.59 0.76
N SER A 38 5.70 -4.63 -0.56
CA SER A 38 6.69 -5.38 -1.33
C SER A 38 7.44 -4.49 -2.31
N ARG A 39 8.70 -4.84 -2.56
CA ARG A 39 9.51 -4.25 -3.62
C ARG A 39 9.80 -5.36 -4.64
N PRO A 40 9.21 -5.30 -5.83
CA PRO A 40 9.16 -6.44 -6.75
C PRO A 40 10.39 -6.56 -7.66
N GLY A 41 11.60 -6.24 -7.19
CA GLY A 41 12.81 -6.28 -7.99
C GLY A 41 13.09 -7.67 -8.58
N LEU A 42 13.08 -8.70 -7.74
CA LEU A 42 13.30 -10.09 -8.20
C LEU A 42 12.16 -10.56 -9.08
N GLN A 43 10.94 -10.18 -8.79
CA GLN A 43 9.76 -10.56 -9.55
C GLN A 43 9.77 -9.93 -10.94
N LEU A 44 10.21 -8.69 -11.07
CA LEU A 44 10.43 -8.05 -12.37
C LEU A 44 11.49 -8.80 -13.20
N ALA A 45 12.50 -9.36 -12.55
CA ALA A 45 13.54 -10.17 -13.20
C ALA A 45 13.08 -11.60 -13.53
N GLY A 46 11.89 -12.00 -13.11
CA GLY A 46 11.31 -13.31 -13.45
C GLY A 46 11.19 -14.30 -12.30
N PHE A 47 11.71 -13.96 -11.12
CA PHE A 47 11.59 -14.81 -9.94
C PHE A 47 10.28 -14.51 -9.21
N MET A 48 9.25 -15.32 -9.49
CA MET A 48 7.89 -15.12 -8.99
C MET A 48 7.56 -15.89 -7.71
N GLU A 49 8.47 -16.73 -7.24
CA GLU A 49 8.28 -17.41 -5.95
C GLU A 49 8.12 -16.39 -4.83
N HIS A 50 7.20 -16.65 -3.92
CA HIS A 50 6.89 -15.76 -2.81
C HIS A 50 6.38 -14.36 -3.21
N PHE A 51 5.81 -14.20 -4.41
CA PHE A 51 5.09 -12.97 -4.73
C PHE A 51 3.85 -12.83 -3.83
N GLU A 52 3.70 -11.64 -3.23
CA GLU A 52 2.66 -11.35 -2.25
C GLU A 52 1.60 -10.43 -2.86
N PRO A 53 0.51 -10.98 -3.44
CA PRO A 53 -0.45 -10.18 -4.19
C PRO A 53 -1.32 -9.26 -3.32
N LEU A 54 -1.38 -9.48 -2.01
CA LEU A 54 -2.14 -8.61 -1.10
C LEU A 54 -1.40 -7.32 -0.72
N ARG A 55 -0.12 -7.23 -1.03
CA ARG A 55 0.73 -6.10 -0.64
C ARG A 55 0.74 -5.01 -1.70
N LEU A 56 0.84 -3.77 -1.25
CA LEU A 56 1.20 -2.66 -2.11
C LEU A 56 2.61 -2.89 -2.68
N GLN A 57 2.79 -2.72 -3.98
CA GLN A 57 4.08 -2.89 -4.66
C GLN A 57 4.75 -1.53 -4.83
N VAL A 58 5.97 -1.37 -4.31
CA VAL A 58 6.70 -0.10 -4.35
C VAL A 58 7.89 -0.20 -5.29
N ILE A 59 7.96 0.73 -6.24
CA ILE A 59 9.07 0.87 -7.21
C ILE A 59 9.98 2.01 -6.76
N GLY A 60 11.25 1.71 -6.60
CA GLY A 60 12.30 2.66 -6.33
C GLY A 60 13.37 2.70 -7.43
N ASN A 61 14.53 3.28 -7.12
CA ASN A 61 15.63 3.42 -8.09
C ASN A 61 16.09 2.09 -8.66
N ALA A 62 16.27 1.07 -7.84
CA ALA A 62 16.79 -0.22 -8.30
C ALA A 62 15.87 -0.88 -9.32
N GLU A 63 14.58 -0.93 -9.04
CA GLU A 63 13.58 -1.49 -9.94
C GLU A 63 13.48 -0.66 -11.23
N SER A 64 13.45 0.67 -11.10
CA SER A 64 13.39 1.58 -12.25
C SER A 64 14.61 1.45 -13.15
N CYS A 65 15.82 1.37 -12.58
CA CYS A 65 17.05 1.15 -13.34
C CYS A 65 17.04 -0.19 -14.08
N TYR A 66 16.59 -1.24 -13.42
CA TYR A 66 16.47 -2.56 -14.05
C TYR A 66 15.54 -2.49 -15.28
N ILE A 67 14.37 -1.93 -15.13
CA ILE A 67 13.38 -1.77 -16.22
C ILE A 67 13.92 -0.89 -17.34
N ALA A 68 14.65 0.16 -17.02
CA ALA A 68 15.22 1.06 -18.02
C ALA A 68 16.23 0.37 -18.95
N ASN A 69 16.89 -0.70 -18.49
CA ASN A 69 17.82 -1.49 -19.27
C ASN A 69 17.16 -2.54 -20.18
N LEU A 70 15.86 -2.73 -20.06
CA LEU A 70 15.10 -3.69 -20.88
C LEU A 70 14.63 -3.04 -22.18
N THR A 71 14.42 -3.86 -23.23
CA THR A 71 13.70 -3.41 -24.42
C THR A 71 12.23 -3.18 -24.10
N PRO A 72 11.48 -2.42 -24.94
CA PRO A 72 10.05 -2.24 -24.73
C PRO A 72 9.28 -3.56 -24.62
N GLU A 73 9.61 -4.56 -25.43
CA GLU A 73 8.99 -5.88 -25.39
C GLU A 73 9.29 -6.61 -24.06
N GLU A 74 10.52 -6.55 -23.59
CA GLU A 74 10.95 -7.13 -22.32
C GLU A 74 10.27 -6.44 -21.14
N ARG A 75 10.05 -5.11 -21.22
CA ARG A 75 9.31 -4.35 -20.19
C ARG A 75 7.87 -4.83 -20.09
N ILE A 76 7.19 -4.97 -21.23
CA ILE A 76 5.81 -5.49 -21.29
C ILE A 76 5.73 -6.87 -20.66
N GLU A 77 6.64 -7.75 -21.00
CA GLU A 77 6.70 -9.10 -20.41
C GLU A 77 6.91 -9.07 -18.90
N SER A 78 7.87 -8.27 -18.45
CA SER A 78 8.21 -8.11 -17.04
C SER A 78 7.02 -7.56 -16.22
N TYR A 79 6.42 -6.48 -16.66
CA TYR A 79 5.25 -5.91 -16.01
C TYR A 79 4.05 -6.86 -16.06
N SER A 80 3.79 -7.49 -17.19
CA SER A 80 2.65 -8.41 -17.35
C SER A 80 2.71 -9.57 -16.37
N ARG A 81 3.91 -10.07 -16.11
CA ARG A 81 4.12 -11.16 -15.15
C ARG A 81 3.65 -10.80 -13.75
N ILE A 82 3.89 -9.56 -13.30
CA ILE A 82 3.48 -9.06 -12.00
C ILE A 82 2.01 -8.66 -12.01
N PHE A 83 1.59 -7.84 -12.96
CA PHE A 83 0.23 -7.31 -13.01
C PHE A 83 -0.84 -8.40 -13.19
N ALA A 84 -0.48 -9.52 -13.82
CA ALA A 84 -1.37 -10.68 -13.93
C ALA A 84 -1.76 -11.28 -12.56
N GLN A 85 -0.96 -11.06 -11.52
CA GLN A 85 -1.26 -11.51 -10.16
C GLN A 85 -2.30 -10.62 -9.47
N ARG A 86 -2.59 -9.46 -10.00
CA ARG A 86 -3.53 -8.47 -9.47
C ARG A 86 -3.28 -8.14 -7.99
N PHE A 87 -2.64 -7.04 -7.75
CA PHE A 87 -2.33 -6.49 -6.43
C PHE A 87 -3.05 -5.13 -6.24
N PRO A 88 -3.08 -4.58 -5.02
CA PRO A 88 -3.87 -3.37 -4.76
C PRO A 88 -3.47 -2.17 -5.61
N ALA A 89 -2.17 -1.87 -5.70
CA ALA A 89 -1.65 -0.80 -6.53
C ALA A 89 -0.12 -0.87 -6.61
N MET A 90 0.45 -0.22 -7.63
CA MET A 90 1.87 0.04 -7.73
C MET A 90 2.16 1.49 -7.35
N LEU A 91 3.08 1.71 -6.42
CA LEU A 91 3.50 3.04 -5.98
C LEU A 91 4.93 3.31 -6.47
N VAL A 92 5.08 4.30 -7.31
CA VAL A 92 6.38 4.74 -7.85
C VAL A 92 6.90 5.90 -7.02
N ALA A 93 8.05 5.68 -6.36
CA ALA A 93 8.70 6.67 -5.50
C ALA A 93 9.62 7.61 -6.26
N ARG A 94 10.14 8.63 -5.59
CA ARG A 94 11.19 9.56 -6.08
C ARG A 94 10.82 10.32 -7.34
N ASP A 95 9.53 10.53 -7.57
CA ASP A 95 9.05 11.16 -8.81
C ASP A 95 9.60 10.49 -10.09
N LEU A 96 9.94 9.20 -10.00
CA LEU A 96 10.43 8.44 -11.14
C LEU A 96 9.38 8.37 -12.24
N PRO A 97 9.79 8.35 -13.51
CA PRO A 97 8.84 8.28 -14.62
C PRO A 97 8.13 6.91 -14.65
N VAL A 98 6.86 6.95 -15.04
CA VAL A 98 6.09 5.75 -15.38
C VAL A 98 6.12 5.63 -16.90
N ASP A 99 6.79 4.58 -17.40
CA ASP A 99 6.92 4.38 -18.85
C ASP A 99 5.59 3.95 -19.50
N ASP A 100 5.52 4.11 -20.82
CA ASP A 100 4.30 3.82 -21.59
C ASP A 100 3.92 2.32 -21.52
N GLU A 101 4.91 1.45 -21.43
CA GLU A 101 4.71 0.01 -21.31
C GLU A 101 4.05 -0.33 -19.97
N CYS A 102 4.48 0.31 -18.89
CA CYS A 102 3.86 0.16 -17.57
C CYS A 102 2.39 0.61 -17.59
N LEU A 103 2.12 1.76 -18.17
CA LEU A 103 0.76 2.29 -18.31
C LEU A 103 -0.13 1.36 -19.15
N ALA A 104 0.39 0.83 -20.26
CA ALA A 104 -0.33 -0.09 -21.12
C ALA A 104 -0.71 -1.39 -20.38
N VAL A 105 0.23 -1.95 -19.63
CA VAL A 105 0.01 -3.17 -18.85
C VAL A 105 -0.94 -2.91 -17.68
N ALA A 106 -0.81 -1.78 -17.01
CA ALA A 106 -1.72 -1.38 -15.92
C ALA A 106 -3.16 -1.27 -16.41
N LYS A 107 -3.38 -0.69 -17.58
CA LYS A 107 -4.69 -0.61 -18.21
C LYS A 107 -5.25 -1.97 -18.59
N LYS A 108 -4.40 -2.85 -19.12
CA LYS A 108 -4.79 -4.22 -19.51
C LYS A 108 -5.30 -5.03 -18.32
N TYR A 109 -4.61 -4.98 -17.20
CA TYR A 109 -4.96 -5.73 -15.98
C TYR A 109 -5.81 -4.93 -14.99
N ASP A 110 -6.03 -3.66 -15.28
CA ASP A 110 -6.84 -2.74 -14.48
C ASP A 110 -6.35 -2.63 -13.03
N VAL A 111 -5.07 -2.28 -12.86
CA VAL A 111 -4.41 -2.04 -11.58
C VAL A 111 -3.90 -0.62 -11.52
N SER A 112 -4.22 0.12 -10.46
CA SER A 112 -3.85 1.53 -10.30
C SER A 112 -2.34 1.71 -10.16
N ILE A 113 -1.82 2.80 -10.72
CA ILE A 113 -0.46 3.27 -10.54
C ILE A 113 -0.48 4.61 -9.82
N LEU A 114 0.25 4.68 -8.72
CA LEU A 114 0.40 5.85 -7.87
C LEU A 114 1.83 6.37 -7.95
N ARG A 115 2.03 7.65 -7.71
CA ARG A 115 3.36 8.27 -7.67
C ARG A 115 3.51 9.14 -6.44
N THR A 116 4.76 9.31 -6.01
CA THR A 116 5.17 10.26 -4.99
C THR A 116 6.57 10.77 -5.26
N ASP A 117 6.87 11.99 -4.85
CA ASP A 117 8.22 12.57 -4.89
C ASP A 117 9.09 12.11 -3.70
N ALA A 118 8.48 11.53 -2.67
CA ALA A 118 9.18 11.05 -1.49
C ALA A 118 10.24 9.98 -1.84
N ALA A 119 11.33 9.98 -1.08
CA ALA A 119 12.35 8.94 -1.18
C ALA A 119 11.75 7.56 -0.87
N THR A 120 12.26 6.51 -1.51
CA THR A 120 11.71 5.16 -1.38
C THR A 120 11.64 4.69 0.07
N GLY A 121 12.72 4.87 0.84
CA GLY A 121 12.73 4.50 2.25
C GLY A 121 11.72 5.28 3.09
N GLN A 122 11.56 6.56 2.80
CA GLN A 122 10.58 7.42 3.47
C GLN A 122 9.16 6.95 3.21
N ILE A 123 8.77 6.78 1.95
CA ILE A 123 7.39 6.38 1.63
C ILE A 123 7.07 4.96 2.13
N VAL A 124 8.01 4.04 2.07
CA VAL A 124 7.84 2.70 2.65
C VAL A 124 7.54 2.79 4.15
N THR A 125 8.28 3.61 4.87
CA THR A 125 8.08 3.83 6.31
C THR A 125 6.71 4.46 6.58
N GLU A 126 6.35 5.50 5.85
CA GLU A 126 5.06 6.21 6.03
C GLU A 126 3.86 5.32 5.73
N VAL A 127 3.89 4.58 4.62
CA VAL A 127 2.82 3.64 4.26
C VAL A 127 2.68 2.54 5.31
N THR A 128 3.79 1.92 5.71
CA THR A 128 3.78 0.83 6.68
C THR A 128 3.26 1.30 8.03
N ALA A 129 3.71 2.46 8.51
CA ALA A 129 3.25 3.04 9.78
C ALA A 129 1.75 3.36 9.74
N PHE A 130 1.29 3.97 8.66
CA PHE A 130 -0.14 4.28 8.47
C PHE A 130 -0.99 3.00 8.45
N LEU A 131 -0.60 2.00 7.68
CA LEU A 131 -1.35 0.75 7.56
C LEU A 131 -1.36 -0.04 8.88
N LYS A 132 -0.25 -0.07 9.62
CA LYS A 132 -0.22 -0.72 10.95
C LYS A 132 -1.22 -0.12 11.91
N VAL A 133 -1.35 1.20 11.93
CA VAL A 133 -2.32 1.88 12.78
C VAL A 133 -3.74 1.66 12.27
N ALA A 134 -3.96 1.84 10.96
CA ALA A 134 -5.28 1.73 10.34
C ALA A 134 -5.86 0.31 10.39
N LEU A 135 -5.00 -0.71 10.33
CA LEU A 135 -5.40 -2.12 10.36
C LEU A 135 -5.34 -2.74 11.75
N ALA A 136 -4.90 -1.98 12.76
CA ALA A 136 -4.85 -2.47 14.13
C ALA A 136 -6.25 -2.81 14.65
N PRO A 137 -6.40 -3.90 15.43
CA PRO A 137 -7.68 -4.23 16.06
C PRO A 137 -8.16 -3.08 16.92
N SER A 138 -9.41 -2.63 16.72
CA SER A 138 -10.02 -1.60 17.53
C SER A 138 -10.79 -2.25 18.67
N ILE A 139 -10.45 -1.89 19.91
CA ILE A 139 -11.15 -2.34 21.11
C ILE A 139 -11.79 -1.14 21.77
N THR A 140 -13.12 -1.13 21.86
CA THR A 140 -13.84 -0.15 22.65
C THR A 140 -13.91 -0.62 24.10
N ARG A 141 -13.36 0.21 25.01
CA ARG A 141 -13.46 -0.03 26.45
C ARG A 141 -14.16 1.13 27.13
N HIS A 142 -15.01 0.82 28.07
CA HIS A 142 -15.61 1.83 28.93
C HIS A 142 -14.63 2.15 30.08
N GLY A 143 -14.46 3.44 30.33
CA GLY A 143 -13.58 3.89 31.40
C GLY A 143 -14.09 5.16 32.06
N VAL A 144 -13.62 5.42 33.25
CA VAL A 144 -13.88 6.66 34.00
C VAL A 144 -12.54 7.34 34.23
N LEU A 145 -12.44 8.60 33.79
CA LEU A 145 -11.29 9.45 34.10
C LEU A 145 -11.58 10.20 35.40
N MET A 146 -10.70 10.04 36.38
CA MET A 146 -10.79 10.74 37.67
C MET A 146 -9.53 11.58 37.89
N GLU A 147 -9.71 12.75 38.43
CA GLU A 147 -8.61 13.58 38.91
C GLU A 147 -8.50 13.43 40.44
N ILE A 148 -7.32 13.07 40.88
CA ILE A 148 -7.00 12.90 42.31
C ILE A 148 -5.71 13.67 42.59
N TYR A 149 -5.79 14.69 43.41
CA TYR A 149 -4.64 15.53 43.80
C TYR A 149 -3.87 16.15 42.61
N GLY A 150 -4.60 16.53 41.56
CA GLY A 150 -4.00 17.11 40.35
C GLY A 150 -3.40 16.11 39.36
N GLU A 151 -3.59 14.82 39.61
CA GLU A 151 -3.17 13.76 38.69
C GLU A 151 -4.39 13.03 38.10
N GLY A 152 -4.32 12.74 36.81
CA GLY A 152 -5.37 12.00 36.11
C GLY A 152 -5.22 10.50 36.32
N LEU A 153 -6.31 9.82 36.67
CA LEU A 153 -6.38 8.35 36.74
C LEU A 153 -7.50 7.87 35.82
N LEU A 154 -7.14 7.00 34.88
CA LEU A 154 -8.11 6.37 33.98
C LEU A 154 -8.40 4.96 34.48
N LEU A 155 -9.65 4.73 34.90
CA LEU A 155 -10.14 3.39 35.26
C LEU A 155 -10.82 2.76 34.05
N ILE A 156 -10.34 1.63 33.61
CA ILE A 156 -10.88 0.86 32.48
C ILE A 156 -11.44 -0.47 33.02
N GLY A 157 -12.68 -0.77 32.64
CA GLY A 157 -13.34 -1.99 33.06
C GLY A 157 -14.37 -2.46 32.05
N GLU A 158 -14.91 -3.64 32.26
CA GLU A 158 -16.02 -4.14 31.45
C GLU A 158 -17.33 -3.51 31.91
N SER A 159 -18.25 -3.31 30.96
CA SER A 159 -19.59 -2.82 31.25
C SER A 159 -20.35 -3.82 32.13
N GLY A 160 -20.86 -3.36 33.24
CA GLY A 160 -21.64 -4.20 34.16
C GLY A 160 -20.90 -4.68 35.40
N ILE A 161 -19.64 -4.32 35.59
CA ILE A 161 -18.93 -4.47 36.85
C ILE A 161 -19.34 -3.31 37.75
N GLY A 162 -20.22 -3.60 38.69
CA GLY A 162 -20.73 -2.65 39.66
C GLY A 162 -19.81 -2.39 40.83
#